data_e61594b4f5cfb51866a8888213b8817b
#
_entry.id   e61594b4f5cfb51866a8888213b8817b
#
_cell.length_a   1.000
_cell.length_b   1.000
_cell.length_c   1.000
_cell.angle_alpha   90.00
_cell.angle_beta   90.00
_cell.angle_gamma   90.00
#
_symmetry.space_group_name_H-M   'P 1'
#
loop_
_entity.id
_entity.type
_entity.pdbx_description
1 polymer ?
#
loop_
_entity_poly.entity_id
_entity_poly.type
_entity_poly.pdbx_seq_one_letter_code
_entity_poly.pdbx_strand_id
1 'polypeptide(L)'
;MKNTLITIDSYLSADDRADACRNLIKQIREVFGNEYEILLINKSNKDFGLQKEVDYYYNLSNSFMVGYPPEEILKADRYERPYVYVGTGLGVCENWLPLTGVTDHVAGIYNSFIISTKISEMMGYTHVFKIEYDTIFDMDELRDIKNDLEKGNDYIFYGVRKEGEWAKSYHYLMDVHIVAYSNRLFEGCKILKNDNDYWELNGKINYYGKWIEYVIPSVFEYQKKTHEYEGIEYNGNLRDKYPKSQFDIINGVGGWTEKWKSIPKICYMKGDKDENFNFGLFYWNDEDNGLNTNVIIKNEGGEVIYDKNLNINPKTYIIDKVYLNEEKLYMTKINQRGQEVEEYNEIITKDSVLNSNVHFKLND
;
A
#
# COMPACT_ATOMS: atom_id res chain seq x y z
N MET A 1 26.08 5.22 20.54
CA MET A 1 25.98 5.75 19.16
C MET A 1 24.56 6.24 18.90
N LYS A 2 24.37 7.56 18.86
CA LYS A 2 23.01 8.12 18.57
C LYS A 2 22.92 8.51 17.10
N ASN A 3 23.04 7.57 16.20
CA ASN A 3 23.06 7.90 14.76
C ASN A 3 21.85 7.40 14.00
N THR A 4 20.88 6.77 14.68
CA THR A 4 19.70 6.18 14.04
C THR A 4 18.42 6.81 14.58
N LEU A 5 17.61 7.36 13.68
CA LEU A 5 16.24 7.79 13.94
C LEU A 5 15.28 6.61 13.69
N ILE A 6 14.45 6.26 14.65
CA ILE A 6 13.39 5.26 14.46
C ILE A 6 12.20 5.98 13.84
N THR A 7 11.72 5.48 12.71
CA THR A 7 10.55 6.04 12.03
C THR A 7 9.44 5.03 11.98
N ILE A 8 8.27 5.40 12.47
CA ILE A 8 7.04 4.63 12.33
C ILE A 8 6.23 5.20 11.17
N ASP A 9 6.01 4.39 10.15
CA ASP A 9 5.16 4.74 9.02
C ASP A 9 3.73 4.27 9.28
N SER A 10 2.76 5.17 9.21
CA SER A 10 1.41 4.86 9.64
C SER A 10 0.30 5.45 8.77
N TYR A 11 -0.84 4.75 8.77
CA TYR A 11 -2.12 5.23 8.26
C TYR A 11 -3.21 5.05 9.33
N LEU A 12 -3.26 5.99 10.25
CA LEU A 12 -4.14 5.92 11.42
C LEU A 12 -5.55 6.42 11.05
N SER A 13 -6.39 5.53 10.58
CA SER A 13 -7.76 5.86 10.15
C SER A 13 -8.85 5.45 11.14
N ALA A 14 -8.51 4.66 12.18
CA ALA A 14 -9.41 4.12 13.19
C ALA A 14 -8.68 3.89 14.51
N ASP A 15 -9.43 3.70 15.60
CA ASP A 15 -8.88 3.54 16.95
C ASP A 15 -8.00 2.29 17.09
N ASP A 16 -8.41 1.17 16.49
CA ASP A 16 -7.65 -0.08 16.48
C ASP A 16 -6.24 0.10 15.87
N ARG A 17 -6.12 0.90 14.81
CA ARG A 17 -4.84 1.25 14.18
C ARG A 17 -3.99 2.13 15.07
N ALA A 18 -4.61 3.09 15.74
CA ALA A 18 -3.93 3.93 16.71
C ALA A 18 -3.43 3.12 17.91
N ASP A 19 -4.21 2.14 18.38
CA ASP A 19 -3.84 1.26 19.50
C ASP A 19 -2.68 0.33 19.10
N ALA A 20 -2.67 -0.21 17.89
CA ALA A 20 -1.54 -0.98 17.39
C ALA A 20 -0.26 -0.12 17.34
N CYS A 21 -0.36 1.10 16.83
CA CYS A 21 0.76 2.04 16.81
C CYS A 21 1.28 2.36 18.22
N ARG A 22 0.37 2.58 19.21
CA ARG A 22 0.76 2.77 20.62
C ARG A 22 1.50 1.57 21.19
N ASN A 23 1.04 0.37 20.88
CA ASN A 23 1.69 -0.86 21.32
C ASN A 23 3.10 -0.98 20.72
N LEU A 24 3.26 -0.68 19.45
CA LEU A 24 4.57 -0.64 18.79
C LEU A 24 5.50 0.39 19.44
N ILE A 25 5.03 1.62 19.70
CA ILE A 25 5.80 2.66 20.41
C ILE A 25 6.28 2.15 21.76
N LYS A 26 5.41 1.50 22.54
CA LYS A 26 5.78 0.93 23.84
C LYS A 26 6.87 -0.14 23.72
N GLN A 27 6.74 -1.06 22.78
CA GLN A 27 7.74 -2.11 22.52
C GLN A 27 9.10 -1.51 22.12
N ILE A 28 9.08 -0.49 21.25
CA ILE A 28 10.28 0.22 20.85
C ILE A 28 10.93 0.89 22.08
N ARG A 29 10.17 1.61 22.91
CA ARG A 29 10.69 2.27 24.10
C ARG A 29 11.26 1.28 25.11
N GLU A 30 10.65 0.11 25.25
CA GLU A 30 11.14 -0.93 26.14
C GLU A 30 12.51 -1.48 25.72
N VAL A 31 12.73 -1.67 24.42
CA VAL A 31 13.98 -2.26 23.91
C VAL A 31 15.04 -1.21 23.63
N PHE A 32 14.67 -0.10 23.02
CA PHE A 32 15.62 0.92 22.59
C PHE A 32 15.85 2.02 23.63
N GLY A 33 14.93 2.16 24.61
CA GLY A 33 15.00 3.23 25.60
C GLY A 33 14.63 4.61 25.04
N ASN A 34 14.89 5.65 25.82
CA ASN A 34 14.66 7.04 25.42
C ASN A 34 15.86 7.66 24.68
N GLU A 35 16.93 6.93 24.53
CA GLU A 35 18.12 7.38 23.79
C GLU A 35 17.95 7.30 22.27
N TYR A 36 17.00 6.51 21.79
CA TYR A 36 16.57 6.49 20.40
C TYR A 36 15.30 7.33 20.24
N GLU A 37 15.36 8.32 19.40
CA GLU A 37 14.21 9.18 19.13
C GLU A 37 13.29 8.56 18.07
N ILE A 38 12.00 8.77 18.23
CA ILE A 38 10.93 8.21 17.38
C ILE A 38 10.26 9.31 16.59
N LEU A 39 10.27 9.17 15.27
CA LEU A 39 9.46 9.94 14.33
C LEU A 39 8.22 9.12 13.92
N LEU A 40 7.04 9.64 14.16
CA LEU A 40 5.80 9.09 13.64
C LEU A 40 5.37 9.87 12.40
N ILE A 41 5.27 9.18 11.25
CA ILE A 41 4.69 9.73 10.01
C ILE A 41 3.28 9.19 9.88
N ASN A 42 2.28 10.05 9.99
CA ASN A 42 0.88 9.67 9.80
C ASN A 42 0.37 10.16 8.44
N LYS A 43 -0.09 9.22 7.62
CA LYS A 43 -0.67 9.49 6.28
C LYS A 43 -2.20 9.73 6.33
N SER A 44 -2.79 9.73 7.52
CA SER A 44 -4.22 10.00 7.75
C SER A 44 -4.45 11.44 8.25
N ASN A 45 -5.62 11.98 7.93
CA ASN A 45 -6.06 13.28 8.46
C ASN A 45 -6.57 13.22 9.92
N LYS A 46 -6.69 12.02 10.50
CA LYS A 46 -7.22 11.85 11.85
C LYS A 46 -6.13 12.03 12.90
N ASP A 47 -6.48 12.73 13.96
CA ASP A 47 -5.63 12.92 15.14
C ASP A 47 -6.10 11.99 16.27
N PHE A 48 -5.19 11.11 16.72
CA PHE A 48 -5.40 10.19 17.83
C PHE A 48 -4.54 10.55 19.07
N GLY A 49 -3.94 11.73 19.08
CA GLY A 49 -3.11 12.21 20.18
C GLY A 49 -1.72 11.58 20.29
N LEU A 50 -1.32 10.72 19.34
CA LEU A 50 -0.04 10.02 19.35
C LEU A 50 1.19 10.95 19.22
N GLN A 51 1.01 12.18 18.78
CA GLN A 51 2.08 13.19 18.75
C GLN A 51 2.67 13.48 20.13
N LYS A 52 1.99 13.08 21.23
CA LYS A 52 2.49 13.23 22.61
C LYS A 52 3.32 12.03 23.09
N GLU A 53 3.30 10.94 22.34
CA GLU A 53 3.93 9.65 22.69
C GLU A 53 5.27 9.44 21.97
N VAL A 54 5.58 10.32 20.99
CA VAL A 54 6.78 10.28 20.15
C VAL A 54 7.58 11.58 20.27
N ASP A 55 8.83 11.58 19.82
CA ASP A 55 9.69 12.77 19.85
C ASP A 55 9.37 13.72 18.69
N TYR A 56 9.05 13.15 17.52
CA TYR A 56 8.70 13.90 16.31
C TYR A 56 7.44 13.34 15.68
N TYR A 57 6.61 14.22 15.18
CA TYR A 57 5.38 13.86 14.46
C TYR A 57 5.30 14.61 13.13
N TYR A 58 5.04 13.86 12.06
CA TYR A 58 4.84 14.43 10.73
C TYR A 58 3.53 13.94 10.12
N ASN A 59 2.70 14.86 9.64
CA ASN A 59 1.46 14.53 8.95
C ASN A 59 1.68 14.56 7.43
N LEU A 60 1.54 13.42 6.76
CA LEU A 60 1.67 13.24 5.31
C LEU A 60 0.29 12.97 4.66
N SER A 61 -0.75 13.62 5.13
CA SER A 61 -2.12 13.39 4.67
C SER A 61 -2.40 13.80 3.21
N ASN A 62 -1.53 14.60 2.63
CA ASN A 62 -1.68 15.11 1.26
C ASN A 62 -0.91 14.28 0.21
N SER A 63 -0.62 13.01 0.48
CA SER A 63 -0.02 12.16 -0.54
C SER A 63 -1.06 11.85 -1.62
N PHE A 64 -0.64 11.97 -2.89
CA PHE A 64 -1.47 11.62 -4.03
C PHE A 64 -1.41 10.11 -4.28
N MET A 65 -2.44 9.61 -4.96
CA MET A 65 -2.46 8.25 -5.48
C MET A 65 -1.88 8.24 -6.89
N VAL A 66 -0.96 7.29 -7.15
CA VAL A 66 -0.32 7.19 -8.46
C VAL A 66 -1.30 6.64 -9.48
N GLY A 67 -1.55 7.41 -10.51
CA GLY A 67 -2.34 7.02 -11.67
C GLY A 67 -1.57 6.12 -12.66
N TYR A 68 -2.08 6.06 -13.89
CA TYR A 68 -1.49 5.27 -14.97
C TYR A 68 -0.20 5.87 -15.50
N PRO A 69 0.71 5.02 -16.01
CA PRO A 69 1.86 5.53 -16.74
C PRO A 69 1.42 6.28 -17.99
N PRO A 70 2.20 7.28 -18.43
CA PRO A 70 2.01 7.93 -19.72
C PRO A 70 1.96 6.93 -20.87
N GLU A 71 1.21 7.26 -21.93
CA GLU A 71 1.07 6.38 -23.10
C GLU A 71 2.41 5.98 -23.73
N GLU A 72 3.40 6.84 -23.67
CA GLU A 72 4.76 6.57 -24.18
C GLU A 72 5.40 5.41 -23.42
N ILE A 73 5.16 5.31 -22.12
CA ILE A 73 5.66 4.21 -21.30
C ILE A 73 4.90 2.93 -21.62
N LEU A 74 3.59 3.02 -21.84
CA LEU A 74 2.76 1.86 -22.22
C LEU A 74 3.14 1.28 -23.60
N LYS A 75 3.70 2.08 -24.50
CA LYS A 75 4.17 1.67 -25.84
C LYS A 75 5.58 1.09 -25.83
N ALA A 76 6.31 1.20 -24.74
CA ALA A 76 7.67 0.66 -24.67
C ALA A 76 7.63 -0.87 -24.60
N ASP A 77 8.48 -1.55 -25.40
CA ASP A 77 8.60 -3.02 -25.45
C ASP A 77 8.82 -3.70 -24.09
N ARG A 78 9.14 -2.92 -23.07
CA ARG A 78 9.32 -3.38 -21.68
C ARG A 78 8.02 -3.70 -20.97
N TYR A 79 6.87 -3.28 -21.52
CA TYR A 79 5.53 -3.57 -21.03
C TYR A 79 4.90 -4.72 -21.81
N GLU A 80 5.55 -5.84 -21.84
CA GLU A 80 4.93 -7.05 -22.40
C GLU A 80 3.64 -7.42 -21.67
N ARG A 81 3.45 -6.93 -20.45
CA ARG A 81 2.22 -7.14 -19.67
C ARG A 81 2.02 -5.97 -18.70
N PRO A 82 1.04 -5.09 -18.93
CA PRO A 82 0.66 -4.12 -17.91
C PRO A 82 0.06 -4.85 -16.71
N TYR A 83 0.76 -4.83 -15.60
CA TYR A 83 0.20 -5.33 -14.33
C TYR A 83 -0.80 -4.32 -13.82
N VAL A 84 -2.04 -4.72 -13.69
CA VAL A 84 -3.04 -3.95 -12.96
C VAL A 84 -3.02 -4.38 -11.52
N TYR A 85 -2.59 -3.47 -10.71
CA TYR A 85 -2.70 -3.58 -9.28
C TYR A 85 -4.06 -3.01 -8.86
N VAL A 86 -5.00 -3.86 -8.57
CA VAL A 86 -6.31 -3.44 -8.09
C VAL A 86 -6.25 -3.37 -6.56
N GLY A 87 -5.89 -2.19 -6.05
CA GLY A 87 -5.88 -1.91 -4.62
C GLY A 87 -4.93 -2.79 -3.82
N THR A 88 -4.58 -2.36 -2.62
CA THR A 88 -3.84 -3.18 -1.69
C THR A 88 -4.57 -4.50 -1.50
N GLY A 89 -4.11 -5.56 -2.18
CA GLY A 89 -4.39 -6.95 -2.02
C GLY A 89 -5.44 -7.59 -2.85
N LEU A 90 -5.75 -7.16 -3.97
CA LEU A 90 -6.23 -8.04 -5.01
C LEU A 90 -5.01 -8.55 -5.75
N GLY A 91 -4.88 -9.86 -5.82
CA GLY A 91 -3.75 -10.51 -6.48
C GLY A 91 -3.51 -9.98 -7.88
N VAL A 92 -2.32 -10.19 -8.36
CA VAL A 92 -1.94 -9.83 -9.73
C VAL A 92 -2.85 -10.58 -10.69
N CYS A 93 -3.61 -9.85 -11.47
CA CYS A 93 -4.39 -10.42 -12.53
C CYS A 93 -3.54 -10.59 -13.77
N GLU A 94 -3.28 -11.80 -14.17
CA GLU A 94 -2.48 -12.10 -15.37
C GLU A 94 -3.26 -12.01 -16.69
N ASN A 95 -4.57 -11.93 -16.65
CA ASN A 95 -5.42 -11.90 -17.85
C ASN A 95 -6.08 -10.54 -18.04
N TRP A 96 -5.65 -9.83 -18.97
CA TRP A 96 -5.69 -8.42 -19.13
C TRP A 96 -6.57 -7.86 -20.15
N LEU A 97 -7.41 -7.04 -19.71
CA LEU A 97 -7.88 -5.89 -20.48
C LEU A 97 -7.04 -4.69 -20.06
N PRO A 98 -6.86 -3.68 -20.92
CA PRO A 98 -6.25 -2.43 -20.52
C PRO A 98 -7.16 -1.71 -19.55
N LEU A 99 -7.13 -2.14 -18.30
CA LEU A 99 -7.75 -1.40 -17.21
C LEU A 99 -6.88 -0.19 -16.97
N THR A 100 -7.34 0.88 -17.50
CA THR A 100 -6.69 2.16 -17.42
C THR A 100 -7.07 2.79 -16.08
N GLY A 101 -6.15 2.91 -15.12
CA GLY A 101 -6.29 3.81 -14.00
C GLY A 101 -6.51 3.23 -12.62
N VAL A 102 -5.80 2.17 -12.26
CA VAL A 102 -5.70 1.85 -10.82
C VAL A 102 -4.72 2.81 -10.17
N THR A 103 -5.13 3.44 -9.09
CA THR A 103 -4.29 4.31 -8.28
C THR A 103 -3.74 3.53 -7.10
N ASP A 104 -2.55 3.84 -6.66
CA ASP A 104 -1.88 3.15 -5.57
C ASP A 104 -1.23 4.14 -4.60
N HIS A 105 -1.14 3.73 -3.34
CA HIS A 105 -0.51 4.49 -2.26
C HIS A 105 1.02 4.48 -2.32
N VAL A 106 1.63 3.86 -3.33
CA VAL A 106 3.07 3.71 -3.47
C VAL A 106 3.83 5.03 -3.31
N ALA A 107 3.30 6.13 -3.83
CA ALA A 107 3.90 7.46 -3.68
C ALA A 107 3.92 7.91 -2.21
N GLY A 108 2.88 7.63 -1.44
CA GLY A 108 2.82 7.94 -0.01
C GLY A 108 3.86 7.15 0.79
N ILE A 109 4.05 5.88 0.47
CA ILE A 109 5.06 5.04 1.12
C ILE A 109 6.46 5.49 0.70
N TYR A 110 6.72 5.69 -0.59
CA TYR A 110 7.99 6.23 -1.07
C TYR A 110 8.32 7.58 -0.42
N ASN A 111 7.36 8.50 -0.40
CA ASN A 111 7.54 9.82 0.21
C ASN A 111 7.86 9.71 1.72
N SER A 112 7.31 8.72 2.42
CA SER A 112 7.67 8.51 3.82
C SER A 112 9.13 8.13 4.01
N PHE A 113 9.74 7.37 3.09
CA PHE A 113 11.19 7.12 3.11
C PHE A 113 11.99 8.41 2.93
N ILE A 114 11.60 9.24 1.96
CA ILE A 114 12.30 10.51 1.68
C ILE A 114 12.16 11.49 2.83
N ILE A 115 10.97 11.60 3.42
CA ILE A 115 10.71 12.48 4.57
C ILE A 115 11.49 12.00 5.79
N SER A 116 11.49 10.70 6.07
CA SER A 116 12.29 10.10 7.15
C SER A 116 13.77 10.46 7.00
N THR A 117 14.30 10.29 5.79
CA THR A 117 15.70 10.63 5.48
C THR A 117 15.98 12.11 5.71
N LYS A 118 15.15 13.01 5.17
CA LYS A 118 15.35 14.46 5.31
C LYS A 118 15.26 14.93 6.75
N ILE A 119 14.31 14.43 7.53
CA ILE A 119 14.19 14.75 8.95
C ILE A 119 15.39 14.20 9.70
N SER A 120 15.78 12.95 9.42
CA SER A 120 17.00 12.33 9.99
C SER A 120 18.24 13.21 9.74
N GLU A 121 18.46 13.66 8.52
CA GLU A 121 19.58 14.55 8.17
C GLU A 121 19.51 15.88 8.92
N MET A 122 18.35 16.53 8.94
CA MET A 122 18.16 17.82 9.63
C MET A 122 18.40 17.74 11.13
N MET A 123 18.12 16.57 11.74
CA MET A 123 18.33 16.32 13.17
C MET A 123 19.72 15.77 13.48
N GLY A 124 20.57 15.57 12.47
CA GLY A 124 21.95 15.10 12.63
C GLY A 124 22.10 13.59 12.78
N TYR A 125 21.06 12.81 12.46
CA TYR A 125 21.17 11.36 12.36
C TYR A 125 21.76 10.95 11.00
N THR A 126 22.39 9.80 10.95
CA THR A 126 22.96 9.24 9.72
C THR A 126 22.17 8.08 9.16
N HIS A 127 21.33 7.47 9.98
CA HIS A 127 20.55 6.28 9.64
C HIS A 127 19.09 6.45 10.05
N VAL A 128 18.24 5.73 9.35
CA VAL A 128 16.82 5.56 9.66
C VAL A 128 16.53 4.08 9.88
N PHE A 129 15.79 3.77 10.94
CA PHE A 129 15.16 2.48 11.13
C PHE A 129 13.65 2.66 10.96
N LYS A 130 13.12 2.21 9.82
CA LYS A 130 11.72 2.38 9.44
C LYS A 130 10.92 1.12 9.74
N ILE A 131 9.78 1.30 10.39
CA ILE A 131 8.86 0.22 10.80
C ILE A 131 7.43 0.63 10.43
N GLU A 132 6.61 -0.31 10.01
CA GLU A 132 5.17 -0.07 9.86
C GLU A 132 4.43 -0.19 11.20
N TYR A 133 3.41 0.65 11.38
CA TYR A 133 2.69 0.89 12.64
C TYR A 133 1.94 -0.33 13.20
N ASP A 134 1.60 -1.29 12.36
CA ASP A 134 0.82 -2.48 12.68
C ASP A 134 1.69 -3.73 12.92
N THR A 135 2.97 -3.51 13.16
CA THR A 135 3.91 -4.57 13.54
C THR A 135 3.89 -4.79 15.04
N ILE A 136 3.72 -6.04 15.49
CA ILE A 136 3.95 -6.45 16.89
C ILE A 136 5.16 -7.39 16.91
N PHE A 137 6.16 -7.01 17.66
CA PHE A 137 7.38 -7.80 17.81
C PHE A 137 7.29 -8.78 18.98
N ASP A 138 7.90 -9.95 18.81
CA ASP A 138 8.49 -10.67 19.94
C ASP A 138 9.68 -9.84 20.46
N MET A 139 9.77 -9.69 21.78
CA MET A 139 10.73 -8.75 22.36
C MET A 139 12.19 -9.18 22.17
N ASP A 140 12.45 -10.48 22.07
CA ASP A 140 13.80 -10.98 21.80
C ASP A 140 14.20 -10.73 20.35
N GLU A 141 13.24 -10.90 19.41
CA GLU A 141 13.44 -10.59 18.00
C GLU A 141 13.70 -9.09 17.78
N LEU A 142 13.01 -8.22 18.52
CA LEU A 142 13.27 -6.77 18.48
C LEU A 142 14.64 -6.39 19.06
N ARG A 143 15.13 -7.11 20.09
CA ARG A 143 16.49 -6.96 20.60
C ARG A 143 17.55 -7.39 19.58
N ASP A 144 17.28 -8.46 18.82
CA ASP A 144 18.17 -8.87 17.73
C ASP A 144 18.27 -7.82 16.64
N ILE A 145 17.16 -7.17 16.28
CA ILE A 145 17.16 -6.04 15.34
C ILE A 145 18.01 -4.89 15.89
N LYS A 146 17.86 -4.54 17.15
CA LYS A 146 18.69 -3.50 17.78
C LYS A 146 20.19 -3.84 17.70
N ASN A 147 20.56 -5.08 17.98
CA ASN A 147 21.94 -5.54 17.87
C ASN A 147 22.46 -5.43 16.42
N ASP A 148 21.63 -5.72 15.43
CA ASP A 148 22.00 -5.54 14.02
C ASP A 148 22.23 -4.07 13.68
N LEU A 149 21.37 -3.15 14.15
CA LEU A 149 21.51 -1.71 13.94
C LEU A 149 22.81 -1.15 14.56
N GLU A 150 23.22 -1.68 15.70
CA GLU A 150 24.43 -1.26 16.40
C GLU A 150 25.74 -1.66 15.68
N LYS A 151 25.68 -2.56 14.69
CA LYS A 151 26.83 -2.94 13.85
C LYS A 151 27.28 -1.85 12.89
N GLY A 152 26.42 -0.85 12.63
CA GLY A 152 26.76 0.31 11.82
C GLY A 152 26.78 0.06 10.31
N ASN A 153 26.04 -0.93 9.82
CA ASN A 153 25.88 -1.18 8.39
C ASN A 153 25.11 -0.06 7.71
N ASP A 154 25.45 0.26 6.45
CA ASP A 154 24.75 1.24 5.65
C ASP A 154 23.28 0.84 5.38
N TYR A 155 23.00 -0.47 5.37
CA TYR A 155 21.63 -0.96 5.25
C TYR A 155 21.46 -2.33 5.91
N ILE A 156 20.21 -2.59 6.33
CA ILE A 156 19.74 -3.91 6.76
C ILE A 156 18.38 -4.12 6.10
N PHE A 157 18.32 -5.06 5.17
CA PHE A 157 17.12 -5.44 4.45
C PHE A 157 16.65 -6.81 4.88
N TYR A 158 15.38 -6.88 5.19
CA TYR A 158 14.70 -8.11 5.59
C TYR A 158 13.80 -8.60 4.47
N GLY A 159 13.52 -9.89 4.43
CA GLY A 159 12.62 -10.47 3.45
C GLY A 159 13.11 -10.38 2.00
N VAL A 160 14.42 -10.38 1.78
CA VAL A 160 15.01 -10.22 0.45
C VAL A 160 14.81 -11.49 -0.38
N ARG A 161 14.35 -11.34 -1.62
CA ARG A 161 14.17 -12.43 -2.57
C ARG A 161 14.77 -12.05 -3.92
N LYS A 162 15.85 -12.73 -4.28
CA LYS A 162 16.58 -12.52 -5.55
C LYS A 162 16.30 -13.59 -6.59
N GLU A 163 15.59 -14.65 -6.21
CA GLU A 163 15.33 -15.83 -7.05
C GLU A 163 13.83 -16.02 -7.27
N GLY A 164 13.48 -16.59 -8.43
CA GLY A 164 12.10 -16.89 -8.81
C GLY A 164 11.69 -16.21 -10.10
N GLU A 165 10.49 -16.49 -10.57
CA GLU A 165 9.94 -15.92 -11.81
C GLU A 165 9.90 -14.39 -11.77
N TRP A 166 9.58 -13.83 -10.62
CA TRP A 166 9.48 -12.38 -10.37
C TRP A 166 10.84 -11.68 -10.34
N ALA A 167 11.86 -12.31 -9.77
CA ALA A 167 13.21 -11.77 -9.71
C ALA A 167 13.90 -11.72 -11.07
N LYS A 168 13.42 -12.49 -12.07
CA LYS A 168 13.94 -12.44 -13.43
C LYS A 168 13.54 -11.18 -14.18
N SER A 169 12.40 -10.60 -13.82
CA SER A 169 11.84 -9.39 -14.46
C SER A 169 12.26 -8.10 -13.75
N TYR A 170 12.67 -8.18 -12.48
CA TYR A 170 13.03 -7.07 -11.61
C TYR A 170 14.31 -7.37 -10.85
N HIS A 171 14.97 -6.34 -10.32
CA HIS A 171 16.27 -6.52 -9.64
C HIS A 171 16.18 -7.47 -8.44
N TYR A 172 15.27 -7.21 -7.51
CA TYR A 172 14.87 -8.10 -6.42
C TYR A 172 13.71 -7.49 -5.63
N LEU A 173 13.08 -8.29 -4.78
CA LEU A 173 12.02 -7.88 -3.88
C LEU A 173 12.56 -7.85 -2.46
N MET A 174 12.13 -6.89 -1.66
CA MET A 174 12.40 -6.84 -0.22
C MET A 174 11.13 -6.50 0.56
N ASP A 175 11.08 -6.91 1.80
CA ASP A 175 10.04 -6.49 2.71
C ASP A 175 10.28 -5.03 3.15
N VAL A 176 9.25 -4.19 3.05
CA VAL A 176 9.34 -2.76 3.40
C VAL A 176 8.74 -2.43 4.78
N HIS A 177 8.16 -3.42 5.47
CA HIS A 177 7.61 -3.24 6.81
C HIS A 177 8.68 -2.94 7.84
N ILE A 178 9.88 -3.52 7.65
CA ILE A 178 11.04 -3.30 8.51
C ILE A 178 12.26 -3.08 7.64
N VAL A 179 12.83 -1.89 7.69
CA VAL A 179 13.99 -1.51 6.88
C VAL A 179 14.91 -0.59 7.68
N ALA A 180 16.20 -0.88 7.70
CA ALA A 180 17.18 0.07 8.19
C ALA A 180 18.09 0.52 7.05
N TYR A 181 18.39 1.81 7.00
CA TYR A 181 19.23 2.36 5.94
C TYR A 181 19.95 3.65 6.33
N SER A 182 21.11 3.85 5.74
CA SER A 182 21.85 5.11 5.78
C SER A 182 21.13 6.18 4.94
N ASN A 183 21.11 7.43 5.40
CA ASN A 183 20.54 8.56 4.66
C ASN A 183 21.11 8.67 3.25
N ARG A 184 22.35 8.26 3.01
CA ARG A 184 23.00 8.24 1.68
C ARG A 184 22.26 7.40 0.64
N LEU A 185 21.47 6.40 1.07
CA LEU A 185 20.66 5.57 0.16
C LEU A 185 19.57 6.34 -0.59
N PHE A 186 19.13 7.46 -0.06
CA PHE A 186 18.15 8.33 -0.69
C PHE A 186 18.71 9.71 -1.05
N GLU A 187 20.04 9.83 -1.11
CA GLU A 187 20.69 11.07 -1.53
C GLU A 187 20.23 11.50 -2.93
N GLY A 188 19.87 12.77 -3.08
CA GLY A 188 19.34 13.31 -4.32
C GLY A 188 17.90 12.87 -4.66
N CYS A 189 17.29 11.97 -3.92
CA CYS A 189 15.90 11.59 -4.10
C CYS A 189 14.96 12.74 -3.68
N LYS A 190 13.85 12.87 -4.41
CA LYS A 190 12.88 13.95 -4.22
C LYS A 190 11.54 13.41 -3.76
N ILE A 191 10.81 14.23 -3.00
CA ILE A 191 9.41 13.99 -2.70
C ILE A 191 8.61 14.05 -4.01
N LEU A 192 7.82 13.03 -4.25
CA LEU A 192 6.91 12.96 -5.39
C LEU A 192 5.67 13.81 -5.10
N LYS A 193 5.24 14.60 -6.06
CA LYS A 193 4.12 15.51 -5.93
C LYS A 193 2.93 15.16 -6.84
N ASN A 194 3.17 14.36 -7.86
CA ASN A 194 2.20 13.98 -8.88
C ASN A 194 2.64 12.73 -9.63
N ASP A 195 1.77 12.21 -10.49
CA ASP A 195 2.02 11.01 -11.29
C ASP A 195 3.27 11.11 -12.18
N ASN A 196 3.53 12.28 -12.75
CA ASN A 196 4.69 12.47 -13.63
C ASN A 196 6.00 12.31 -12.86
N ASP A 197 6.09 12.85 -11.64
CA ASP A 197 7.26 12.65 -10.77
C ASP A 197 7.52 11.17 -10.51
N TYR A 198 6.45 10.41 -10.26
CA TYR A 198 6.55 8.97 -10.01
C TYR A 198 7.04 8.22 -11.24
N TRP A 199 6.47 8.49 -12.41
CA TRP A 199 6.87 7.79 -13.64
C TRP A 199 8.25 8.22 -14.12
N GLU A 200 8.68 9.47 -13.86
CA GLU A 200 10.06 9.90 -14.07
C GLU A 200 11.05 9.12 -13.18
N LEU A 201 10.70 8.94 -11.90
CA LEU A 201 11.48 8.07 -10.98
C LEU A 201 11.60 6.66 -11.53
N ASN A 202 10.48 6.06 -11.94
CA ASN A 202 10.44 4.71 -12.49
C ASN A 202 11.35 4.57 -13.71
N GLY A 203 11.37 5.58 -14.59
CA GLY A 203 12.29 5.62 -15.73
C GLY A 203 13.76 5.62 -15.31
N LYS A 204 14.11 6.34 -14.25
CA LYS A 204 15.48 6.38 -13.71
C LYS A 204 15.93 5.06 -13.09
N ILE A 205 15.05 4.44 -12.30
CA ILE A 205 15.35 3.16 -11.62
C ILE A 205 15.12 1.93 -12.50
N ASN A 206 14.61 2.13 -13.71
CA ASN A 206 14.28 1.07 -14.67
C ASN A 206 13.29 0.03 -14.12
N TYR A 207 12.33 0.49 -13.33
CA TYR A 207 11.23 -0.32 -12.82
C TYR A 207 9.91 0.37 -13.12
N TYR A 208 9.01 -0.28 -13.84
CA TYR A 208 7.76 0.31 -14.32
C TYR A 208 6.53 -0.34 -13.66
N GLY A 209 6.51 -0.36 -12.35
CA GLY A 209 5.42 -0.92 -11.57
C GLY A 209 5.05 -0.06 -10.39
N LYS A 210 4.11 -0.52 -9.58
CA LYS A 210 3.59 0.18 -8.41
C LYS A 210 3.84 -0.55 -7.10
N TRP A 211 4.64 -1.61 -7.11
CA TRP A 211 4.96 -2.36 -5.90
C TRP A 211 6.12 -1.71 -5.19
N ILE A 212 5.85 -1.18 -4.00
CA ILE A 212 6.86 -0.50 -3.21
C ILE A 212 8.04 -1.41 -2.86
N GLU A 213 7.76 -2.71 -2.69
CA GLU A 213 8.73 -3.76 -2.40
C GLU A 213 9.74 -3.97 -3.54
N TYR A 214 9.45 -3.45 -4.73
CA TYR A 214 10.38 -3.39 -5.85
C TYR A 214 10.92 -1.98 -6.09
N VAL A 215 10.11 -0.94 -5.83
CA VAL A 215 10.54 0.46 -6.03
C VAL A 215 11.74 0.78 -5.13
N ILE A 216 11.66 0.45 -3.85
CA ILE A 216 12.73 0.76 -2.90
C ILE A 216 14.04 0.03 -3.24
N PRO A 217 14.06 -1.30 -3.47
CA PRO A 217 15.28 -1.98 -3.91
C PRO A 217 15.81 -1.44 -5.25
N SER A 218 14.93 -1.05 -6.17
CA SER A 218 15.38 -0.47 -7.45
C SER A 218 16.03 0.90 -7.28
N VAL A 219 15.55 1.72 -6.35
CA VAL A 219 16.22 2.97 -5.96
C VAL A 219 17.60 2.67 -5.39
N PHE A 220 17.69 1.69 -4.51
CA PHE A 220 18.95 1.27 -3.92
C PHE A 220 19.96 0.77 -4.97
N GLU A 221 19.55 -0.09 -5.88
CA GLU A 221 20.40 -0.55 -6.98
C GLU A 221 20.82 0.60 -7.92
N TYR A 222 19.98 1.61 -8.07
CA TYR A 222 20.35 2.81 -8.81
C TYR A 222 21.45 3.59 -8.07
N GLN A 223 21.35 3.75 -6.75
CA GLN A 223 22.34 4.45 -5.92
C GLN A 223 23.67 3.69 -5.86
N LYS A 224 23.67 2.37 -5.85
CA LYS A 224 24.87 1.53 -5.90
C LYS A 224 25.76 1.78 -7.12
N LYS A 225 25.22 2.38 -8.20
CA LYS A 225 26.03 2.73 -9.39
C LYS A 225 27.03 3.85 -9.13
N THR A 226 26.81 4.65 -8.10
CA THR A 226 27.62 5.82 -7.78
C THR A 226 28.28 5.76 -6.42
N HIS A 227 27.84 4.86 -5.54
CA HIS A 227 28.34 4.72 -4.17
C HIS A 227 28.50 3.25 -3.80
N GLU A 228 29.49 2.96 -2.99
CA GLU A 228 29.64 1.67 -2.34
C GLU A 228 28.90 1.69 -0.99
N TYR A 229 28.22 0.60 -0.67
CA TYR A 229 27.46 0.41 0.56
C TYR A 229 27.77 -0.97 1.15
N GLU A 230 27.96 -1.00 2.46
CA GLU A 230 28.10 -2.23 3.23
C GLU A 230 26.79 -2.52 3.98
N GLY A 231 26.27 -3.75 3.88
CA GLY A 231 25.00 -4.05 4.53
C GLY A 231 24.68 -5.53 4.65
N ILE A 232 23.57 -5.78 5.32
CA ILE A 232 23.06 -7.12 5.59
C ILE A 232 21.76 -7.31 4.82
N GLU A 233 21.66 -8.44 4.14
CA GLU A 233 20.43 -8.87 3.49
C GLU A 233 20.00 -10.22 4.07
N TYR A 234 18.84 -10.26 4.70
CA TYR A 234 18.24 -11.50 5.18
C TYR A 234 17.29 -12.05 4.13
N ASN A 235 17.68 -13.16 3.53
CA ASN A 235 16.91 -13.85 2.49
C ASN A 235 15.67 -14.57 3.07
N GLY A 236 14.66 -14.75 2.24
CA GLY A 236 13.42 -15.43 2.61
C GLY A 236 12.29 -14.46 3.00
N ASN A 237 11.23 -14.99 3.60
CA ASN A 237 10.17 -14.15 4.14
C ASN A 237 10.60 -13.51 5.45
N LEU A 238 10.07 -12.32 5.76
CA LEU A 238 10.28 -11.68 7.06
C LEU A 238 9.92 -12.59 8.23
N ARG A 239 8.88 -13.41 8.07
CA ARG A 239 8.46 -14.41 9.06
C ARG A 239 9.41 -15.57 9.24
N ASP A 240 10.19 -15.92 8.22
CA ASP A 240 11.21 -16.95 8.35
C ASP A 240 12.33 -16.45 9.28
N LYS A 241 12.63 -15.16 9.24
CA LYS A 241 13.61 -14.52 10.13
C LYS A 241 13.06 -14.24 11.52
N TYR A 242 11.81 -13.79 11.61
CA TYR A 242 11.13 -13.42 12.86
C TYR A 242 9.77 -14.14 12.97
N PRO A 243 9.78 -15.45 13.27
CA PRO A 243 8.57 -16.28 13.24
C PRO A 243 7.57 -15.97 14.36
N LYS A 244 8.03 -15.38 15.45
CA LYS A 244 7.18 -15.05 16.61
C LYS A 244 6.57 -13.65 16.53
N SER A 245 7.22 -12.73 15.79
CA SER A 245 6.67 -11.39 15.55
C SER A 245 5.45 -11.46 14.65
N GLN A 246 4.53 -10.54 14.84
CA GLN A 246 3.33 -10.43 14.04
C GLN A 246 3.43 -9.20 13.16
N PHE A 247 3.35 -9.41 11.86
CA PHE A 247 3.31 -8.37 10.85
C PHE A 247 1.90 -8.31 10.27
N ASP A 248 1.41 -7.14 9.88
CA ASP A 248 0.08 -6.92 9.32
C ASP A 248 -1.10 -7.34 10.22
N ILE A 249 -1.04 -7.02 11.50
CA ILE A 249 -2.02 -7.47 12.50
C ILE A 249 -3.42 -6.96 12.22
N ILE A 250 -3.53 -5.70 11.82
CA ILE A 250 -4.82 -5.03 11.63
C ILE A 250 -5.45 -5.42 10.30
N ASN A 251 -4.64 -5.67 9.29
CA ASN A 251 -5.12 -6.11 7.99
C ASN A 251 -5.23 -7.64 7.90
N GLY A 252 -4.80 -8.35 8.94
CA GLY A 252 -4.70 -9.81 8.95
C GLY A 252 -3.61 -10.28 8.00
N VAL A 253 -2.78 -11.17 8.48
CA VAL A 253 -1.75 -11.78 7.65
C VAL A 253 -2.38 -12.60 6.55
N GLY A 254 -2.17 -12.21 5.32
CA GLY A 254 -2.92 -12.77 4.21
C GLY A 254 -4.41 -12.46 4.35
N GLY A 255 -4.72 -11.37 5.05
CA GLY A 255 -6.07 -10.93 5.44
C GLY A 255 -6.95 -10.44 4.30
N TRP A 256 -6.62 -10.86 3.13
CA TRP A 256 -7.57 -11.02 2.06
C TRP A 256 -8.44 -12.19 2.45
N THR A 257 -9.28 -11.91 3.45
CA THR A 257 -10.31 -12.85 3.83
C THR A 257 -11.07 -13.21 2.56
N GLU A 258 -11.49 -14.44 2.45
CA GLU A 258 -12.38 -14.92 1.37
C GLU A 258 -13.53 -13.94 1.10
N LYS A 259 -13.98 -13.19 2.13
CA LYS A 259 -14.91 -12.07 2.01
C LYS A 259 -14.54 -11.02 0.98
N TRP A 260 -13.28 -10.71 0.78
CA TRP A 260 -12.84 -9.68 -0.17
C TRP A 260 -12.78 -10.18 -1.61
N LYS A 261 -12.60 -11.47 -1.80
CA LYS A 261 -12.44 -12.07 -3.12
C LYS A 261 -13.72 -12.06 -3.96
N SER A 262 -14.86 -12.06 -3.27
CA SER A 262 -16.18 -12.22 -3.92
C SER A 262 -17.13 -11.03 -3.74
N ILE A 263 -16.72 -9.94 -3.09
CA ILE A 263 -17.56 -8.78 -2.84
C ILE A 263 -17.31 -7.72 -3.91
N PRO A 264 -18.36 -7.19 -4.57
CA PRO A 264 -18.20 -6.04 -5.45
C PRO A 264 -17.61 -4.87 -4.66
N LYS A 265 -16.60 -4.22 -5.24
CA LYS A 265 -15.98 -3.01 -4.67
C LYS A 265 -16.47 -1.79 -5.41
N ILE A 266 -16.72 -0.74 -4.65
CA ILE A 266 -16.91 0.58 -5.19
C ILE A 266 -15.56 1.07 -5.71
N CYS A 267 -15.56 1.58 -6.94
CA CYS A 267 -14.37 2.17 -7.53
C CYS A 267 -14.68 3.55 -8.10
N TYR A 268 -13.71 4.43 -7.97
CA TYR A 268 -13.79 5.75 -8.59
C TYR A 268 -13.50 5.67 -10.07
N MET A 269 -14.37 6.25 -10.90
CA MET A 269 -14.20 6.33 -12.36
C MET A 269 -13.72 7.74 -12.73
N LYS A 270 -12.43 7.86 -13.04
CA LYS A 270 -11.82 9.14 -13.43
C LYS A 270 -11.95 9.33 -14.95
N GLY A 271 -12.48 10.44 -15.39
CA GLY A 271 -12.44 10.83 -16.81
C GLY A 271 -13.75 11.33 -17.40
N ASP A 272 -14.87 11.21 -16.71
CA ASP A 272 -16.12 11.83 -17.16
C ASP A 272 -16.14 13.32 -16.84
N LYS A 273 -16.38 14.12 -17.86
CA LYS A 273 -16.55 15.59 -17.76
C LYS A 273 -17.95 15.98 -17.32
N ASP A 274 -18.83 15.01 -17.11
CA ASP A 274 -20.20 15.27 -16.75
C ASP A 274 -20.33 15.76 -15.30
N GLU A 275 -21.28 16.64 -15.08
CA GLU A 275 -21.66 17.17 -13.75
C GLU A 275 -22.15 16.06 -12.80
N ASN A 276 -22.47 14.90 -13.33
CA ASN A 276 -22.88 13.71 -12.59
C ASN A 276 -21.67 12.90 -12.16
N PHE A 277 -21.56 12.71 -10.85
CA PHE A 277 -20.51 11.92 -10.27
C PHE A 277 -20.74 10.43 -10.54
N ASN A 278 -19.85 9.81 -11.28
CA ASN A 278 -19.94 8.40 -11.63
C ASN A 278 -19.03 7.56 -10.75
N PHE A 279 -19.50 6.39 -10.41
CA PHE A 279 -18.64 5.36 -9.80
C PHE A 279 -18.82 4.03 -10.52
N GLY A 280 -17.82 3.17 -10.40
CA GLY A 280 -17.87 1.82 -10.90
C GLY A 280 -18.13 0.83 -9.78
N LEU A 281 -18.83 -0.25 -10.12
CA LEU A 281 -18.88 -1.45 -9.31
C LEU A 281 -17.93 -2.46 -9.92
N PHE A 282 -16.89 -2.78 -9.18
CA PHE A 282 -15.90 -3.77 -9.57
C PHE A 282 -16.19 -5.09 -8.89
N TYR A 283 -16.43 -6.11 -9.68
CA TYR A 283 -16.72 -7.47 -9.25
C TYR A 283 -15.55 -8.36 -9.64
N TRP A 284 -14.96 -9.01 -8.68
CA TRP A 284 -13.89 -9.96 -8.90
C TRP A 284 -14.26 -11.32 -8.36
N ASN A 285 -14.02 -12.35 -9.14
CA ASN A 285 -14.13 -13.74 -8.72
C ASN A 285 -12.76 -14.43 -8.84
N ASP A 286 -12.06 -14.57 -7.72
CA ASP A 286 -10.76 -15.27 -7.66
C ASP A 286 -10.90 -16.78 -7.41
N GLU A 287 -12.13 -17.29 -7.36
CA GLU A 287 -12.41 -18.69 -7.09
C GLU A 287 -12.42 -19.53 -8.36
N ASP A 288 -12.27 -20.85 -8.17
CA ASP A 288 -12.34 -21.81 -9.28
C ASP A 288 -13.77 -22.10 -9.75
N ASN A 289 -14.77 -21.61 -9.01
CA ASN A 289 -16.18 -21.75 -9.31
C ASN A 289 -16.80 -20.40 -9.67
N GLY A 290 -17.87 -20.44 -10.46
CA GLY A 290 -18.66 -19.25 -10.77
C GLY A 290 -19.30 -18.66 -9.50
N LEU A 291 -19.39 -17.34 -9.43
CA LEU A 291 -20.04 -16.59 -8.36
C LEU A 291 -21.30 -15.91 -8.87
N ASN A 292 -22.43 -16.19 -8.23
CA ASN A 292 -23.65 -15.43 -8.44
C ASN A 292 -23.72 -14.29 -7.42
N THR A 293 -23.84 -13.07 -7.91
CA THR A 293 -23.96 -11.87 -7.08
C THR A 293 -25.15 -11.05 -7.56
N ASN A 294 -26.08 -10.79 -6.65
CA ASN A 294 -27.14 -9.81 -6.87
C ASN A 294 -26.74 -8.49 -6.18
N VAL A 295 -26.81 -7.38 -6.92
CA VAL A 295 -26.56 -6.06 -6.37
C VAL A 295 -27.74 -5.15 -6.66
N ILE A 296 -28.30 -4.61 -5.60
CA ILE A 296 -29.41 -3.66 -5.65
C ILE A 296 -28.92 -2.34 -5.04
N ILE A 297 -29.10 -1.23 -5.77
CA ILE A 297 -28.82 0.10 -5.25
C ILE A 297 -30.12 0.91 -5.27
N LYS A 298 -30.40 1.53 -4.14
CA LYS A 298 -31.56 2.39 -3.94
C LYS A 298 -31.12 3.81 -3.63
N ASN A 299 -31.91 4.76 -4.06
CA ASN A 299 -31.77 6.16 -3.65
C ASN A 299 -32.35 6.39 -2.23
N GLU A 300 -32.25 7.63 -1.73
CA GLU A 300 -32.77 8.00 -0.40
C GLU A 300 -34.31 7.83 -0.30
N GLY A 301 -35.03 7.95 -1.40
CA GLY A 301 -36.46 7.70 -1.48
C GLY A 301 -36.86 6.21 -1.52
N GLY A 302 -35.88 5.30 -1.55
CA GLY A 302 -36.09 3.85 -1.62
C GLY A 302 -36.34 3.33 -3.04
N GLU A 303 -36.26 4.17 -4.07
CA GLU A 303 -36.38 3.77 -5.46
C GLU A 303 -35.13 2.98 -5.90
N VAL A 304 -35.34 1.88 -6.62
CA VAL A 304 -34.25 1.06 -7.16
C VAL A 304 -33.69 1.73 -8.40
N ILE A 305 -32.45 2.18 -8.34
CA ILE A 305 -31.73 2.82 -9.45
C ILE A 305 -30.77 1.87 -10.16
N TYR A 306 -30.45 0.75 -9.53
CA TYR A 306 -29.59 -0.29 -10.07
C TYR A 306 -30.01 -1.65 -9.49
N ASP A 307 -30.24 -2.63 -10.35
CA ASP A 307 -30.55 -4.01 -9.97
C ASP A 307 -29.94 -4.95 -11.00
N LYS A 308 -28.92 -5.70 -10.59
CA LYS A 308 -28.29 -6.68 -11.47
C LYS A 308 -27.97 -7.97 -10.75
N ASN A 309 -28.31 -9.06 -11.40
CA ASN A 309 -27.85 -10.38 -11.05
C ASN A 309 -26.72 -10.76 -12.00
N LEU A 310 -25.53 -10.94 -11.45
CA LEU A 310 -24.30 -11.17 -12.18
C LEU A 310 -23.79 -12.58 -11.91
N ASN A 311 -23.51 -13.29 -12.98
CA ASN A 311 -22.78 -14.55 -12.93
C ASN A 311 -21.34 -14.27 -13.36
N ILE A 312 -20.44 -14.28 -12.41
CA ILE A 312 -19.03 -13.94 -12.63
C ILE A 312 -18.25 -15.23 -12.81
N ASN A 313 -17.68 -15.42 -13.99
CA ASN A 313 -16.86 -16.59 -14.30
C ASN A 313 -15.65 -16.69 -13.35
N PRO A 314 -15.14 -17.91 -13.11
CA PRO A 314 -13.92 -18.10 -12.35
C PRO A 314 -12.76 -17.26 -12.89
N LYS A 315 -11.95 -16.69 -11.97
CA LYS A 315 -10.76 -15.89 -12.31
C LYS A 315 -11.01 -14.73 -13.26
N THR A 316 -12.24 -14.19 -13.25
CA THR A 316 -12.60 -13.03 -14.08
C THR A 316 -13.14 -11.88 -13.24
N TYR A 317 -13.35 -10.76 -13.88
CA TYR A 317 -13.97 -9.60 -13.28
C TYR A 317 -14.99 -8.95 -14.22
N ILE A 318 -15.87 -8.15 -13.63
CA ILE A 318 -16.82 -7.30 -14.34
C ILE A 318 -16.72 -5.91 -13.73
N ILE A 319 -16.82 -4.89 -14.59
CA ILE A 319 -16.96 -3.50 -14.16
C ILE A 319 -18.28 -2.98 -14.70
N ASP A 320 -19.04 -2.35 -13.85
CA ASP A 320 -20.28 -1.72 -14.20
C ASP A 320 -20.32 -0.27 -13.73
N LYS A 321 -20.88 0.62 -14.54
CA LYS A 321 -20.93 2.05 -14.25
C LYS A 321 -22.26 2.39 -13.59
N VAL A 322 -22.20 3.14 -12.50
CA VAL A 322 -23.37 3.64 -11.77
C VAL A 322 -23.25 5.14 -11.57
N TYR A 323 -24.35 5.85 -11.68
CA TYR A 323 -24.40 7.30 -11.51
C TYR A 323 -24.80 7.65 -10.08
N LEU A 324 -23.98 8.48 -9.42
CA LEU A 324 -24.28 9.05 -8.12
C LEU A 324 -24.93 10.42 -8.32
N ASN A 325 -26.24 10.42 -8.47
CA ASN A 325 -27.07 11.63 -8.67
C ASN A 325 -27.71 12.16 -7.39
N GLU A 326 -27.42 11.54 -6.24
CA GLU A 326 -27.88 11.93 -4.91
C GLU A 326 -26.71 11.96 -3.91
N GLU A 327 -26.93 12.53 -2.72
CA GLU A 327 -25.88 12.59 -1.69
C GLU A 327 -25.51 11.20 -1.16
N LYS A 328 -26.52 10.30 -1.10
CA LYS A 328 -26.36 8.95 -0.58
C LYS A 328 -27.13 7.94 -1.42
N LEU A 329 -26.50 6.79 -1.62
CA LEU A 329 -27.15 5.61 -2.18
C LEU A 329 -26.98 4.44 -1.21
N TYR A 330 -27.95 3.54 -1.21
CA TYR A 330 -27.97 2.36 -0.33
C TYR A 330 -27.79 1.11 -1.19
N MET A 331 -26.67 0.44 -1.03
CA MET A 331 -26.33 -0.76 -1.77
C MET A 331 -26.53 -2.01 -0.91
N THR A 332 -27.28 -2.96 -1.42
CA THR A 332 -27.38 -4.32 -0.90
C THR A 332 -26.74 -5.28 -1.89
N LYS A 333 -25.82 -6.12 -1.40
CA LYS A 333 -25.14 -7.17 -2.16
C LYS A 333 -25.53 -8.51 -1.60
N ILE A 334 -25.92 -9.44 -2.45
CA ILE A 334 -26.25 -10.81 -2.05
C ILE A 334 -25.40 -11.75 -2.89
N ASN A 335 -24.41 -12.38 -2.23
CA ASN A 335 -23.59 -13.40 -2.85
C ASN A 335 -24.17 -14.77 -2.59
N GLN A 336 -24.25 -15.61 -3.61
CA GLN A 336 -24.70 -16.98 -3.49
C GLN A 336 -23.63 -17.95 -3.97
N ARG A 337 -23.25 -18.88 -3.09
CA ARG A 337 -22.33 -19.98 -3.37
C ARG A 337 -23.03 -21.29 -3.02
N GLY A 338 -23.61 -21.94 -4.01
CA GLY A 338 -24.40 -23.14 -3.76
C GLY A 338 -25.59 -22.84 -2.83
N GLN A 339 -25.57 -23.37 -1.61
CA GLN A 339 -26.61 -23.11 -0.61
C GLN A 339 -26.28 -21.96 0.37
N GLU A 340 -25.06 -21.47 0.36
CA GLU A 340 -24.63 -20.36 1.20
C GLU A 340 -25.03 -19.03 0.58
N VAL A 341 -25.64 -18.17 1.37
CA VAL A 341 -26.06 -16.82 1.01
C VAL A 341 -25.47 -15.84 2.00
N GLU A 342 -24.75 -14.85 1.47
CA GLU A 342 -24.18 -13.76 2.25
C GLU A 342 -24.79 -12.44 1.80
N GLU A 343 -25.28 -11.64 2.74
CA GLU A 343 -25.84 -10.31 2.48
C GLU A 343 -24.94 -9.23 3.10
N TYR A 344 -24.69 -8.18 2.32
CA TYR A 344 -23.92 -7.02 2.73
C TYR A 344 -24.67 -5.75 2.37
N ASN A 345 -24.70 -4.81 3.30
CA ASN A 345 -25.30 -3.51 3.13
C ASN A 345 -24.26 -2.41 3.28
N GLU A 346 -24.26 -1.43 2.40
CA GLU A 346 -23.30 -0.33 2.37
C GLU A 346 -23.99 0.97 1.94
N ILE A 347 -23.58 2.08 2.57
CA ILE A 347 -24.00 3.43 2.14
C ILE A 347 -22.89 4.00 1.25
N ILE A 348 -23.26 4.38 0.04
CA ILE A 348 -22.36 4.99 -0.94
C ILE A 348 -22.56 6.50 -0.89
N THR A 349 -21.48 7.21 -0.62
CA THR A 349 -21.41 8.68 -0.70
C THR A 349 -20.30 9.09 -1.66
N LYS A 350 -20.32 10.36 -2.06
CA LYS A 350 -19.21 10.92 -2.85
C LYS A 350 -17.86 10.70 -2.18
N ASP A 351 -17.81 10.89 -0.86
CA ASP A 351 -16.58 10.68 -0.10
C ASP A 351 -16.15 9.21 -0.08
N SER A 352 -17.09 8.26 0.06
CA SER A 352 -16.75 6.83 0.04
C SER A 352 -16.22 6.39 -1.34
N VAL A 353 -16.71 6.99 -2.43
CA VAL A 353 -16.21 6.74 -3.79
C VAL A 353 -14.83 7.37 -3.99
N LEU A 354 -14.65 8.63 -3.60
CA LEU A 354 -13.35 9.33 -3.72
C LEU A 354 -12.26 8.68 -2.87
N ASN A 355 -12.63 8.10 -1.73
CA ASN A 355 -11.72 7.39 -0.83
C ASN A 355 -11.65 5.89 -1.13
N SER A 356 -12.28 5.42 -2.21
CA SER A 356 -12.15 4.02 -2.61
C SER A 356 -10.71 3.70 -2.99
N ASN A 357 -10.27 2.49 -2.66
CA ASN A 357 -8.92 2.02 -3.01
C ASN A 357 -8.79 1.58 -4.47
N VAL A 358 -9.86 1.71 -5.24
CA VAL A 358 -9.92 1.27 -6.64
C VAL A 358 -10.36 2.44 -7.49
N HIS A 359 -9.53 2.84 -8.43
CA HIS A 359 -9.81 3.92 -9.36
C HIS A 359 -9.66 3.41 -10.78
N PHE A 360 -10.60 3.74 -11.64
CA PHE A 360 -10.55 3.43 -13.06
C PHE A 360 -10.54 4.71 -13.87
N LYS A 361 -9.81 4.69 -14.97
CA LYS A 361 -9.95 5.67 -16.04
C LYS A 361 -10.70 4.97 -17.19
N LEU A 362 -11.83 5.50 -17.58
CA LEU A 362 -12.46 5.07 -18.82
C LEU A 362 -11.58 5.55 -19.97
N ASN A 363 -11.28 4.66 -20.91
CA ASN A 363 -10.78 5.08 -22.20
C ASN A 363 -11.96 5.70 -22.96
N ASP A 364 -11.79 6.92 -23.46
CA ASP A 364 -12.69 7.58 -24.39
C ASP A 364 -12.80 6.78 -25.69
#